data_f527c5bbec549862235e2fde2850aef9
#
_entry.id   f527c5bbec549862235e2fde2850aef9
#
_cell.length_a   1.000
_cell.length_b   1.000
_cell.length_c   1.000
_cell.angle_alpha   90.00
_cell.angle_beta   90.00
_cell.angle_gamma   90.00
#
_symmetry.space_group_name_H-M   'P 1'
#
loop_
_entity.id
_entity.type
_entity.pdbx_description
1 polymer ?
#
loop_
_entity_poly.entity_id
_entity_poly.type
_entity_poly.pdbx_seq_one_letter_code
_entity_poly.pdbx_strand_id
1 'polypeptide(L)'
;MLNNFYGNFLVVIKAYSYILSLGKENISEVGKLAVLNANYIKESLKEYYKLPIQNKCMHEVVFDGLISEKATTLDVAKRLLDYGYHPPTIYFPLLFHQALMIEPTECESKETLDVKIYFNSFKYKRN
;
A
#
# COMPACT_ATOMS: atom_id res chain seq x y z
N MET A 1 16.39 -27.84 6.33
CA MET A 1 16.30 -27.43 4.90
C MET A 1 17.70 -27.14 4.43
N LEU A 2 18.24 -27.90 3.50
CA LEU A 2 19.57 -27.68 2.97
C LEU A 2 19.52 -26.43 2.07
N ASN A 3 20.09 -25.34 2.53
CA ASN A 3 20.34 -24.19 1.66
C ASN A 3 21.43 -24.56 0.68
N ASN A 4 21.08 -24.78 -0.56
CA ASN A 4 22.05 -25.02 -1.60
C ASN A 4 22.97 -23.80 -1.74
N PHE A 5 24.23 -24.03 -1.94
CA PHE A 5 25.27 -23.00 -2.06
C PHE A 5 24.95 -21.89 -3.08
N TYR A 6 24.18 -22.20 -4.11
CA TYR A 6 23.79 -21.28 -5.18
C TYR A 6 22.41 -20.61 -4.98
N GLY A 7 21.77 -20.77 -3.81
CA GLY A 7 20.48 -20.16 -3.50
C GLY A 7 19.28 -20.99 -3.97
N ASN A 8 18.10 -20.35 -3.97
CA ASN A 8 16.84 -20.99 -4.37
C ASN A 8 16.57 -20.75 -5.86
N PHE A 9 16.68 -21.81 -6.67
CA PHE A 9 16.51 -21.74 -8.11
C PHE A 9 15.14 -21.18 -8.54
N LEU A 10 14.04 -21.57 -7.86
CA LEU A 10 12.71 -21.07 -8.20
C LEU A 10 12.56 -19.57 -7.95
N VAL A 11 13.18 -19.04 -6.90
CA VAL A 11 13.20 -17.59 -6.64
C VAL A 11 13.94 -16.85 -7.76
N VAL A 12 15.06 -17.39 -8.22
CA VAL A 12 15.82 -16.83 -9.34
C VAL A 12 14.98 -16.82 -10.63
N ILE A 13 14.27 -17.91 -10.93
CA ILE A 13 13.39 -18.00 -12.09
C ILE A 13 12.26 -16.98 -12.01
N LYS A 14 11.63 -16.79 -10.84
CA LYS A 14 10.59 -15.77 -10.66
C LYS A 14 11.13 -14.37 -10.93
N ALA A 15 12.28 -14.03 -10.34
CA ALA A 15 12.92 -12.74 -10.56
C ALA A 15 13.28 -12.52 -12.04
N TYR A 16 13.84 -13.53 -12.67
CA TYR A 16 14.19 -13.49 -14.10
C TYR A 16 12.96 -13.27 -14.99
N SER A 17 11.89 -14.03 -14.74
CA SER A 17 10.63 -13.90 -15.49
C SER A 17 10.01 -12.51 -15.33
N TYR A 18 10.02 -11.96 -14.11
CA TYR A 18 9.54 -10.60 -13.83
C TYR A 18 10.35 -9.55 -14.61
N ILE A 19 11.68 -9.61 -14.54
CA ILE A 19 12.57 -8.69 -15.25
C ILE A 19 12.35 -8.77 -16.75
N LEU A 20 12.21 -9.99 -17.31
CA LEU A 20 11.93 -10.18 -18.73
C LEU A 20 10.57 -9.60 -19.15
N SER A 21 9.55 -9.77 -18.32
CA SER A 21 8.20 -9.26 -18.63
C SER A 21 8.15 -7.73 -18.66
N LEU A 22 8.92 -7.06 -17.81
CA LEU A 22 9.04 -5.60 -17.81
C LEU A 22 9.87 -5.08 -18.99
N GLY A 23 10.92 -5.80 -19.33
CA GLY A 23 11.93 -5.35 -20.29
C GLY A 23 12.89 -4.31 -19.73
N LYS A 24 13.97 -4.09 -20.44
CA LYS A 24 15.08 -3.21 -20.01
C LYS A 24 14.64 -1.76 -19.76
N GLU A 25 13.70 -1.27 -20.58
CA GLU A 25 13.29 0.15 -20.54
C GLU A 25 12.32 0.42 -19.38
N ASN A 26 11.46 -0.55 -19.05
CA ASN A 26 10.41 -0.33 -18.05
C ASN A 26 10.84 -0.65 -16.61
N ILE A 27 11.96 -1.36 -16.43
CA ILE A 27 12.41 -1.73 -15.08
C ILE A 27 12.69 -0.49 -14.20
N SER A 28 13.15 0.61 -14.81
CA SER A 28 13.39 1.87 -14.09
C SER A 28 12.11 2.60 -13.69
N GLU A 29 10.98 2.29 -14.34
CA GLU A 29 9.69 2.95 -14.07
C GLU A 29 8.99 2.33 -12.85
N VAL A 30 9.32 1.09 -12.47
CA VAL A 30 8.73 0.39 -11.32
C VAL A 30 8.78 1.24 -10.05
N GLY A 31 9.97 1.71 -9.68
CA GLY A 31 10.15 2.54 -8.49
C GLY A 31 9.44 3.89 -8.58
N LYS A 32 9.46 4.52 -9.75
CA LYS A 32 8.79 5.81 -9.98
C LYS A 32 7.28 5.69 -9.83
N LEU A 33 6.68 4.65 -10.43
CA LEU A 33 5.25 4.39 -10.34
C LEU A 33 4.83 4.04 -8.92
N ALA A 34 5.60 3.21 -8.21
CA ALA A 34 5.32 2.90 -6.81
C ALA A 34 5.33 4.16 -5.92
N VAL A 35 6.32 5.05 -6.09
CA VAL A 35 6.40 6.33 -5.37
C VAL A 35 5.23 7.25 -5.75
N LEU A 36 4.88 7.34 -7.03
CA LEU A 36 3.75 8.14 -7.48
C LEU A 36 2.44 7.66 -6.87
N ASN A 37 2.18 6.34 -6.92
CA ASN A 37 0.99 5.73 -6.39
C ASN A 37 0.85 5.92 -4.87
N ALA A 38 1.94 5.76 -4.11
CA ALA A 38 1.93 5.98 -2.66
C ALA A 38 1.61 7.44 -2.30
N ASN A 39 2.21 8.41 -2.99
CA ASN A 39 1.92 9.82 -2.77
C ASN A 39 0.51 10.21 -3.23
N TYR A 40 -0.01 9.58 -4.28
CA TYR A 40 -1.38 9.77 -4.72
C TYR A 40 -2.39 9.33 -3.65
N ILE A 41 -2.23 8.14 -3.08
CA ILE A 41 -3.05 7.66 -1.96
C ILE A 41 -2.92 8.60 -0.75
N LYS A 42 -1.70 8.98 -0.40
CA LYS A 42 -1.43 9.88 0.71
C LYS A 42 -2.22 11.18 0.61
N GLU A 43 -2.11 11.87 -0.51
CA GLU A 43 -2.77 13.16 -0.73
C GLU A 43 -4.31 13.01 -0.75
N SER A 44 -4.81 11.90 -1.31
CA SER A 44 -6.24 11.64 -1.40
C SER A 44 -6.89 11.28 -0.05
N LEU A 45 -6.13 10.70 0.88
CA LEU A 45 -6.65 10.22 2.17
C LEU A 45 -6.29 11.11 3.37
N LYS A 46 -5.44 12.13 3.22
CA LYS A 46 -4.98 12.97 4.33
C LYS A 46 -6.08 13.72 5.10
N GLU A 47 -7.25 13.92 4.48
CA GLU A 47 -8.41 14.55 5.13
C GLU A 47 -9.25 13.57 5.96
N TYR A 48 -9.02 12.28 5.80
CA TYR A 48 -9.76 11.22 6.50
C TYR A 48 -8.93 10.51 7.56
N TYR A 49 -7.61 10.48 7.38
CA TYR A 49 -6.66 9.79 8.26
C TYR A 49 -5.66 10.75 8.86
N LYS A 50 -5.26 10.46 10.10
CA LYS A 50 -4.15 11.17 10.75
C LYS A 50 -2.86 10.86 10.00
N LEU A 51 -2.20 11.88 9.50
CA LEU A 51 -0.96 11.78 8.74
C LEU A 51 0.22 12.30 9.58
N PRO A 52 0.93 11.42 10.31
CA PRO A 52 2.00 11.85 11.21
C PRO A 52 3.24 12.37 10.47
N ILE A 53 3.49 11.86 9.25
CA ILE A 53 4.63 12.26 8.41
C ILE A 53 4.09 12.96 7.17
N GLN A 54 4.29 14.29 7.10
CA GLN A 54 3.73 15.11 6.02
C GLN A 54 4.63 15.19 4.78
N ASN A 55 5.91 14.89 4.91
CA ASN A 55 6.85 14.89 3.79
C ASN A 55 6.44 13.87 2.72
N LYS A 56 6.92 14.06 1.49
CA LYS A 56 6.74 13.06 0.43
C LYS A 56 7.25 11.70 0.90
N CYS A 57 6.43 10.68 0.70
CA CYS A 57 6.82 9.31 0.99
C CYS A 57 7.50 8.66 -0.23
N MET A 58 8.21 7.59 0.00
CA MET A 58 8.73 6.72 -1.06
C MET A 58 7.59 5.81 -1.58
N HIS A 59 7.74 4.52 -1.51
CA HIS A 59 6.79 3.54 -2.06
C HIS A 59 5.66 3.15 -1.10
N GLU A 60 5.65 3.68 0.12
CA GLU A 60 4.66 3.38 1.15
C GLU A 60 4.21 4.65 1.88
N VAL A 61 2.99 4.64 2.39
CA VAL A 61 2.45 5.69 3.27
C VAL A 61 1.94 5.09 4.56
N VAL A 62 2.22 5.75 5.68
CA VAL A 62 1.74 5.36 7.01
C VAL A 62 0.78 6.41 7.54
N PHE A 63 -0.41 5.98 7.91
CA PHE A 63 -1.41 6.75 8.64
C PHE A 63 -1.51 6.25 10.09
N ASP A 64 -1.93 7.11 11.01
CA ASP A 64 -2.19 6.74 12.42
C ASP A 64 -3.68 6.78 12.73
N GLY A 65 -4.44 5.91 12.07
CA GLY A 65 -5.87 5.78 12.23
C GLY A 65 -6.68 6.90 11.61
N LEU A 66 -7.99 6.84 11.82
CA LEU A 66 -8.95 7.80 11.29
C LEU A 66 -8.98 9.08 12.13
N ILE A 67 -9.16 10.23 11.48
CA ILE A 67 -9.37 11.52 12.17
C ILE A 67 -10.66 11.48 13.01
N SER A 68 -11.70 10.81 12.52
CA SER A 68 -13.00 10.70 13.20
C SER A 68 -12.99 9.84 14.44
N GLU A 69 -11.99 8.99 14.63
CA GLU A 69 -11.86 8.01 15.74
C GLU A 69 -13.08 7.07 15.92
N LYS A 70 -14.02 7.05 14.97
CA LYS A 70 -15.24 6.22 15.03
C LYS A 70 -14.99 4.73 14.75
N ALA A 71 -13.82 4.39 14.20
CA ALA A 71 -13.42 3.04 13.91
C ALA A 71 -11.91 2.88 14.05
N THR A 72 -11.49 1.68 14.36
CA THR A 72 -10.08 1.32 14.47
C THR A 72 -9.48 1.00 13.10
N THR A 73 -8.16 0.99 13.03
CA THR A 73 -7.44 0.52 11.84
C THR A 73 -7.78 -0.93 11.48
N LEU A 74 -8.06 -1.78 12.49
CA LEU A 74 -8.52 -3.15 12.26
C LEU A 74 -9.88 -3.19 11.57
N ASP A 75 -10.81 -2.30 11.93
CA ASP A 75 -12.12 -2.23 11.29
C ASP A 75 -12.00 -1.80 9.82
N VAL A 76 -11.08 -0.88 9.54
CA VAL A 76 -10.75 -0.48 8.16
C VAL A 76 -10.22 -1.67 7.37
N ALA A 77 -9.24 -2.40 7.92
CA ALA A 77 -8.65 -3.56 7.26
C ALA A 77 -9.69 -4.66 6.96
N LYS A 78 -10.53 -5.00 7.94
CA LYS A 78 -11.64 -5.95 7.73
C LYS A 78 -12.59 -5.49 6.64
N ARG A 79 -12.88 -4.21 6.61
CA ARG A 79 -13.81 -3.68 5.61
C ARG A 79 -13.24 -3.71 4.19
N LEU A 80 -11.94 -3.51 4.03
CA LEU A 80 -11.27 -3.67 2.74
C LEU A 80 -11.37 -5.12 2.24
N LEU A 81 -11.25 -6.11 3.15
CA LEU A 81 -11.50 -7.53 2.83
C LEU A 81 -12.91 -7.76 2.32
N ASP A 82 -13.94 -7.16 2.95
CA ASP A 82 -15.34 -7.28 2.50
C ASP A 82 -15.53 -6.79 1.06
N TYR A 83 -14.69 -5.88 0.60
CA TYR A 83 -14.70 -5.37 -0.78
C TYR A 83 -13.73 -6.11 -1.71
N GLY A 84 -13.13 -7.20 -1.25
CA GLY A 84 -12.22 -8.01 -2.07
C GLY A 84 -10.81 -7.44 -2.23
N TYR A 85 -10.44 -6.45 -1.42
CA TYR A 85 -9.07 -5.90 -1.43
C TYR A 85 -8.18 -6.61 -0.42
N HIS A 86 -6.91 -6.77 -0.78
CA HIS A 86 -5.90 -7.20 0.18
C HIS A 86 -5.77 -6.14 1.28
N PRO A 87 -5.86 -6.53 2.57
CA PRO A 87 -5.78 -5.56 3.66
C PRO A 87 -4.36 -5.00 3.75
N PRO A 88 -4.22 -3.70 4.04
CA PRO A 88 -2.92 -3.12 4.32
C PRO A 88 -2.34 -3.66 5.63
N THR A 89 -1.03 -3.49 5.83
CA THR A 89 -0.38 -3.80 7.09
C THR A 89 -0.88 -2.87 8.19
N ILE A 90 -1.32 -3.44 9.31
CA ILE A 90 -1.83 -2.69 10.45
C ILE A 90 -0.94 -2.87 11.68
N TYR A 91 -0.97 -1.88 12.58
CA TYR A 91 -0.17 -1.83 13.82
C TYR A 91 1.34 -1.91 13.58
N PHE A 92 1.77 -1.53 12.40
CA PHE A 92 3.17 -1.40 12.03
C PHE A 92 3.38 -0.15 11.15
N PRO A 93 4.42 0.66 11.39
CA PRO A 93 5.46 0.52 12.42
C PRO A 93 4.91 0.74 13.84
N LEU A 94 5.53 0.13 14.84
CA LEU A 94 5.12 0.23 16.26
C LEU A 94 5.20 1.65 16.85
N LEU A 95 5.68 2.59 16.06
CA LEU A 95 5.76 4.01 16.41
C LEU A 95 4.38 4.65 16.56
N PHE A 96 3.35 4.11 15.90
CA PHE A 96 1.99 4.65 15.88
C PHE A 96 0.99 3.60 16.34
N HIS A 97 0.08 3.99 17.26
CA HIS A 97 -0.88 3.06 17.88
C HIS A 97 -1.91 2.49 16.90
N GLN A 98 -2.34 3.30 15.94
CA GLN A 98 -3.32 2.92 14.92
C GLN A 98 -2.68 2.88 13.54
N ALA A 99 -1.42 2.46 13.47
CA ALA A 99 -0.69 2.41 12.22
C ALA A 99 -1.43 1.61 11.14
N LEU A 100 -1.55 2.23 9.98
CA LEU A 100 -2.07 1.67 8.74
C LEU A 100 -1.06 1.98 7.64
N MET A 101 -0.32 0.98 7.21
CA MET A 101 0.70 1.13 6.18
C MET A 101 0.19 0.62 4.84
N ILE A 102 0.12 1.51 3.87
CA ILE A 102 -0.34 1.21 2.51
C ILE A 102 0.84 1.29 1.55
N GLU A 103 1.07 0.21 0.85
CA GLU A 103 2.14 0.05 -0.14
C GLU A 103 1.52 -0.30 -1.49
N PRO A 104 1.10 0.69 -2.29
CA PRO A 104 0.65 0.45 -3.65
C PRO A 104 1.87 0.18 -4.52
N THR A 105 1.84 -0.92 -5.25
CA THR A 105 2.90 -1.26 -6.18
C THR A 105 2.72 -0.55 -7.53
N GLU A 106 3.67 -0.74 -8.42
CA GLU A 106 3.59 -0.28 -9.82
C GLU A 106 2.48 -0.94 -10.61
N CYS A 107 1.99 -2.11 -10.15
CA CYS A 107 0.93 -2.86 -10.82
C CYS A 107 -0.47 -2.27 -10.60
N GLU A 108 -0.63 -1.33 -9.69
CA GLU A 108 -1.92 -0.71 -9.40
C GLU A 108 -2.23 0.39 -10.42
N SER A 109 -3.34 0.24 -11.15
CA SER A 109 -3.82 1.29 -12.04
C SER A 109 -4.44 2.45 -11.26
N LYS A 110 -4.53 3.63 -11.89
CA LYS A 110 -5.20 4.78 -11.28
C LYS A 110 -6.65 4.46 -10.90
N GLU A 111 -7.36 3.73 -11.76
CA GLU A 111 -8.74 3.32 -11.51
C GLU A 111 -8.86 2.43 -10.26
N THR A 112 -7.94 1.48 -10.08
CA THR A 112 -7.89 0.64 -8.87
C THR A 112 -7.62 1.48 -7.62
N LEU A 113 -6.70 2.44 -7.71
CA LEU A 113 -6.40 3.34 -6.60
C LEU A 113 -7.59 4.24 -6.26
N ASP A 114 -8.29 4.79 -7.25
CA ASP A 114 -9.47 5.63 -7.06
C ASP A 114 -10.60 4.84 -6.36
N VAL A 115 -10.82 3.60 -6.74
CA VAL A 115 -11.79 2.71 -6.08
C VAL A 115 -11.39 2.43 -4.63
N LYS A 116 -10.12 2.12 -4.36
CA LYS A 116 -9.60 1.94 -2.98
C LYS A 116 -9.79 3.21 -2.14
N ILE A 117 -9.48 4.39 -2.69
CA ILE A 117 -9.66 5.69 -2.03
C ILE A 117 -11.14 5.94 -1.74
N TYR A 118 -12.01 5.69 -2.72
CA TYR A 118 -13.45 5.84 -2.56
C TYR A 118 -13.99 5.01 -1.39
N PHE A 119 -13.66 3.73 -1.31
CA PHE A 119 -14.10 2.88 -0.20
C PHE A 119 -13.51 3.29 1.15
N ASN A 120 -12.29 3.79 1.18
CA ASN A 120 -11.69 4.30 2.40
C ASN A 120 -12.29 5.62 2.88
N SER A 121 -12.74 6.50 1.97
CA SER A 121 -13.30 7.82 2.30
C SER A 121 -14.81 7.80 2.58
N PHE A 122 -15.57 6.93 1.92
CA PHE A 122 -17.02 7.01 1.85
C PHE A 122 -17.74 6.59 3.14
N LYS A 123 -17.16 5.70 3.94
CA LYS A 123 -17.81 5.15 5.12
C LYS A 123 -17.85 6.08 6.33
N TYR A 124 -17.06 7.14 6.31
CA TYR A 124 -16.92 8.05 7.46
C TYR A 124 -17.64 9.38 7.27
N LYS A 125 -18.27 9.58 6.10
CA LYS A 125 -19.19 10.71 5.86
C LYS A 125 -20.63 10.45 6.30
N ARG A 126 -21.00 9.22 6.69
CA ARG A 126 -22.34 8.93 7.22
C ARG A 126 -22.33 9.15 8.73
N ASN A 127 -23.09 10.15 9.14
CA ASN A 127 -23.45 10.65 10.49
C ASN A 127 -23.35 9.63 11.62
#